data_f566154d0f3f98bdaa087109be6aed0b
#
_entry.id   f566154d0f3f98bdaa087109be6aed0b
#
_cell.length_a   1.000
_cell.length_b   1.000
_cell.length_c   1.000
_cell.angle_alpha   90.00
_cell.angle_beta   90.00
_cell.angle_gamma   90.00
#
_symmetry.space_group_name_H-M   'P 1'
#
loop_
_entity.id
_entity.type
_entity.pdbx_description
1 polymer ?
#
loop_
_entity_poly.entity_id
_entity_poly.type
_entity_poly.pdbx_seq_one_letter_code
_entity_poly.pdbx_strand_id
1 'polypeptide(L)'
;MKTLIVLIGPTGVGKTELSLRLAEHYQTCIVSADSRQLYADLKIGTASPTPEQLQRVKHHLVGTLQLTDYYSAAQYEAEVLRLLETLFTEQDTVLLTGGSMMYVDAVCKGIDDIPTVDAETRQVMLHKYETEGLERLCAELKLLDPEYYRIVDLKNPKRVIHALEICYMTGKTYTSFRTQQKKERPFRIIKIGLTRDREELYERINRRVEIMIEDGLEEEARKVYPYRALNSLNTVGYKEMFKYLDGEWTLPFAIEKIQQNSRIYSRKQMTWFRKDEEIRWFHPEQETEILAYGGVK
;
A
#
# COMPACT_ATOMS: atom_id res chain seq x y z
N MET A 1 -5.74 5.31 27.69
CA MET A 1 -6.30 4.31 26.73
C MET A 1 -5.37 4.27 25.53
N LYS A 2 -4.88 3.10 25.17
CA LYS A 2 -3.95 2.92 24.03
C LYS A 2 -4.59 3.42 22.74
N THR A 3 -3.86 4.22 21.97
CA THR A 3 -4.38 4.92 20.79
C THR A 3 -3.45 4.75 19.60
N LEU A 4 -4.01 4.32 18.47
CA LEU A 4 -3.36 4.31 17.17
C LEU A 4 -3.84 5.55 16.39
N ILE A 5 -2.93 6.49 16.14
CA ILE A 5 -3.19 7.60 15.22
C ILE A 5 -2.81 7.14 13.80
N VAL A 6 -3.74 7.25 12.87
CA VAL A 6 -3.58 6.80 11.49
C VAL A 6 -3.57 8.02 10.57
N LEU A 7 -2.36 8.40 10.12
CA LEU A 7 -2.15 9.53 9.22
C LEU A 7 -2.09 9.06 7.77
N ILE A 8 -3.10 9.35 7.00
CA ILE A 8 -3.26 8.88 5.62
C ILE A 8 -3.48 10.02 4.63
N GLY A 9 -3.40 9.71 3.37
CA GLY A 9 -3.62 10.66 2.29
C GLY A 9 -2.88 10.25 1.02
N PRO A 10 -3.09 10.97 -0.08
CA PRO A 10 -2.48 10.63 -1.37
C PRO A 10 -0.96 10.84 -1.36
N THR A 11 -0.30 10.19 -2.31
CA THR A 11 1.12 10.49 -2.56
C THR A 11 1.31 11.98 -2.88
N GLY A 12 2.39 12.58 -2.41
CA GLY A 12 2.70 14.01 -2.62
C GLY A 12 2.01 14.99 -1.65
N VAL A 13 1.06 14.55 -0.80
CA VAL A 13 0.28 15.44 0.06
C VAL A 13 1.08 16.07 1.22
N GLY A 14 2.19 15.46 1.65
CA GLY A 14 3.04 15.96 2.74
C GLY A 14 2.99 15.13 4.03
N LYS A 15 2.60 13.84 3.95
CA LYS A 15 2.54 12.94 5.11
C LYS A 15 3.86 12.83 5.87
N THR A 16 4.98 12.68 5.17
CA THR A 16 6.29 12.35 5.77
C THR A 16 6.70 13.38 6.80
N GLU A 17 6.75 14.66 6.43
CA GLU A 17 7.19 15.70 7.36
C GLU A 17 6.21 15.89 8.52
N LEU A 18 4.91 15.87 8.24
CA LEU A 18 3.91 15.99 9.31
C LEU A 18 3.97 14.78 10.25
N SER A 19 4.19 13.57 9.75
CA SER A 19 4.30 12.37 10.59
C SER A 19 5.51 12.43 11.54
N LEU A 20 6.62 13.01 11.10
CA LEU A 20 7.78 13.23 11.97
C LEU A 20 7.44 14.21 13.12
N ARG A 21 6.84 15.37 12.80
CA ARG A 21 6.44 16.34 13.83
C ARG A 21 5.40 15.78 14.81
N LEU A 22 4.42 15.03 14.32
CA LEU A 22 3.44 14.37 15.19
C LEU A 22 4.11 13.32 16.08
N ALA A 23 5.02 12.51 15.53
CA ALA A 23 5.73 11.50 16.28
C ALA A 23 6.65 12.13 17.36
N GLU A 24 7.32 13.23 17.05
CA GLU A 24 8.10 14.01 18.02
C GLU A 24 7.20 14.60 19.12
N HIS A 25 6.04 15.18 18.75
CA HIS A 25 5.09 15.74 19.71
C HIS A 25 4.55 14.68 20.68
N TYR A 26 4.15 13.51 20.17
CA TYR A 26 3.63 12.42 20.98
C TYR A 26 4.72 11.54 21.60
N GLN A 27 6.00 11.84 21.35
CA GLN A 27 7.16 11.04 21.77
C GLN A 27 6.99 9.57 21.41
N THR A 28 6.62 9.30 20.18
CA THR A 28 6.28 7.97 19.68
C THR A 28 7.08 7.59 18.44
N CYS A 29 6.98 6.34 18.03
CA CYS A 29 7.53 5.85 16.78
C CYS A 29 6.50 5.91 15.63
N ILE A 30 6.99 5.72 14.42
CA ILE A 30 6.19 5.62 13.20
C ILE A 30 6.17 4.16 12.73
N VAL A 31 4.97 3.65 12.43
CA VAL A 31 4.77 2.39 11.72
C VAL A 31 4.38 2.71 10.27
N SER A 32 5.18 2.26 9.30
CA SER A 32 4.90 2.54 7.89
C SER A 32 3.77 1.65 7.36
N ALA A 33 2.77 2.26 6.74
CA ALA A 33 1.72 1.61 5.96
C ALA A 33 1.93 1.84 4.45
N ASP A 34 3.16 1.68 3.99
CA ASP A 34 3.51 1.73 2.58
C ASP A 34 4.07 0.38 2.12
N SER A 35 3.37 -0.28 1.20
CA SER A 35 3.69 -1.64 0.74
C SER A 35 4.97 -1.71 -0.11
N ARG A 36 5.55 -0.59 -0.48
CA ARG A 36 6.78 -0.55 -1.29
C ARG A 36 7.99 -0.13 -0.48
N GLN A 37 7.81 0.72 0.52
CA GLN A 37 8.88 1.10 1.44
C GLN A 37 9.36 -0.06 2.34
N LEU A 38 8.64 -1.18 2.38
CA LEU A 38 9.09 -2.41 3.04
C LEU A 38 10.38 -2.98 2.43
N TYR A 39 10.58 -2.81 1.11
CA TYR A 39 11.70 -3.41 0.40
C TYR A 39 12.98 -2.57 0.51
N ALA A 40 14.06 -3.17 1.02
CA ALA A 40 15.32 -2.50 1.31
C ALA A 40 15.99 -1.85 0.08
N ASP A 41 15.77 -2.43 -1.11
CA ASP A 41 16.37 -1.98 -2.36
C ASP A 41 15.59 -0.84 -3.03
N LEU A 42 14.37 -0.51 -2.54
CA LEU A 42 13.48 0.47 -3.16
C LEU A 42 13.39 1.74 -2.31
N LYS A 43 14.39 2.62 -2.43
CA LYS A 43 14.49 3.82 -1.60
C LYS A 43 13.96 5.06 -2.32
N ILE A 44 14.53 5.37 -3.47
CA ILE A 44 14.24 6.60 -4.23
C ILE A 44 12.85 6.53 -4.85
N GLY A 45 12.56 5.49 -5.63
CA GLY A 45 11.29 5.35 -6.34
C GLY A 45 10.06 5.18 -5.42
N THR A 46 10.27 4.83 -4.16
CA THR A 46 9.21 4.76 -3.13
C THR A 46 9.17 5.99 -2.23
N ALA A 47 10.12 6.92 -2.39
CA ALA A 47 10.38 8.01 -1.44
C ALA A 47 10.41 7.50 0.01
N SER A 48 11.22 6.49 0.25
CA SER A 48 11.49 5.96 1.58
C SER A 48 12.08 7.06 2.48
N PRO A 49 11.87 7.02 3.80
CA PRO A 49 12.47 7.98 4.70
C PRO A 49 13.99 8.05 4.55
N THR A 50 14.52 9.28 4.56
CA THR A 50 15.97 9.51 4.48
C THR A 50 16.68 9.09 5.76
N PRO A 51 18.02 8.88 5.74
CA PRO A 51 18.78 8.59 6.95
C PRO A 51 18.56 9.62 8.07
N GLU A 52 18.44 10.90 7.74
CA GLU A 52 18.20 11.99 8.68
C GLU A 52 16.81 11.86 9.31
N GLN A 53 15.81 11.50 8.52
CA GLN A 53 14.43 11.28 9.00
C GLN A 53 14.35 10.05 9.92
N LEU A 54 15.08 8.98 9.58
CA LEU A 54 15.18 7.77 10.41
C LEU A 54 15.93 8.02 11.73
N GLN A 55 16.86 8.97 11.76
CA GLN A 55 17.54 9.38 12.99
C GLN A 55 16.65 10.24 13.91
N ARG A 56 15.76 11.08 13.33
CA ARG A 56 14.82 11.90 14.11
C ARG A 56 13.78 11.07 14.84
N VAL A 57 13.20 10.12 14.15
CA VAL A 57 12.12 9.28 14.70
C VAL A 57 12.33 7.83 14.28
N LYS A 58 12.13 6.90 15.20
CA LYS A 58 12.19 5.48 14.91
C LYS A 58 11.04 5.08 13.98
N HIS A 59 11.38 4.44 12.86
CA HIS A 59 10.42 3.88 11.93
C HIS A 59 10.44 2.35 11.98
N HIS A 60 9.25 1.76 11.91
CA HIS A 60 9.07 0.32 11.76
C HIS A 60 8.53 0.01 10.39
N LEU A 61 8.85 -1.16 9.85
CA LEU A 61 8.41 -1.65 8.56
C LEU A 61 8.87 -0.78 7.37
N VAL A 62 10.12 -0.35 7.43
CA VAL A 62 10.83 0.33 6.35
C VAL A 62 12.11 -0.42 6.06
N GLY A 63 12.29 -0.90 4.82
CA GLY A 63 13.49 -1.61 4.38
C GLY A 63 13.71 -2.96 5.09
N THR A 64 12.66 -3.64 5.48
CA THR A 64 12.70 -4.89 6.26
C THR A 64 12.64 -6.16 5.40
N LEU A 65 12.30 -6.03 4.12
CA LEU A 65 12.13 -7.15 3.19
C LEU A 65 13.12 -7.11 2.03
N GLN A 66 13.44 -8.29 1.50
CA GLN A 66 14.12 -8.46 0.22
C GLN A 66 13.11 -8.40 -0.93
N LEU A 67 13.56 -8.06 -2.16
CA LEU A 67 12.68 -7.98 -3.34
C LEU A 67 11.92 -9.28 -3.64
N THR A 68 12.52 -10.42 -3.30
CA THR A 68 11.99 -11.76 -3.52
C THR A 68 10.99 -12.21 -2.46
N ASP A 69 10.90 -11.50 -1.34
CA ASP A 69 10.02 -11.88 -0.25
C ASP A 69 8.56 -11.70 -0.65
N TYR A 70 7.77 -12.74 -0.39
CA TYR A 70 6.32 -12.64 -0.49
C TYR A 70 5.75 -11.99 0.76
N TYR A 71 5.00 -10.92 0.57
CA TYR A 71 4.39 -10.22 1.69
C TYR A 71 2.98 -9.72 1.34
N SER A 72 2.00 -10.22 2.06
CA SER A 72 0.57 -9.95 1.85
C SER A 72 0.03 -8.95 2.87
N ALA A 73 -1.16 -8.40 2.61
CA ALA A 73 -1.85 -7.55 3.57
C ALA A 73 -2.22 -8.30 4.87
N ALA A 74 -2.43 -9.63 4.81
CA ALA A 74 -2.67 -10.46 5.98
C ALA A 74 -1.42 -10.59 6.85
N GLN A 75 -0.26 -10.81 6.23
CA GLN A 75 1.01 -10.82 6.97
C GLN A 75 1.31 -9.45 7.58
N TYR A 76 1.03 -8.36 6.84
CA TYR A 76 1.15 -7.00 7.36
C TYR A 76 0.24 -6.77 8.58
N GLU A 77 -1.05 -7.15 8.50
CA GLU A 77 -1.97 -7.05 9.64
C GLU A 77 -1.42 -7.79 10.87
N ALA A 78 -1.06 -9.05 10.70
CA ALA A 78 -0.57 -9.88 11.80
C ALA A 78 0.73 -9.35 12.43
N GLU A 79 1.66 -8.84 11.60
CA GLU A 79 2.92 -8.27 12.08
C GLU A 79 2.71 -6.94 12.81
N VAL A 80 1.88 -6.04 12.22
CA VAL A 80 1.60 -4.74 12.87
C VAL A 80 0.85 -4.92 14.18
N LEU A 81 -0.11 -5.83 14.26
CA LEU A 81 -0.84 -6.06 15.51
C LEU A 81 0.10 -6.55 16.63
N ARG A 82 0.98 -7.52 16.34
CA ARG A 82 2.01 -7.97 17.29
C ARG A 82 2.98 -6.85 17.68
N LEU A 83 3.39 -6.04 16.71
CA LEU A 83 4.23 -4.88 16.98
C LEU A 83 3.53 -3.87 17.89
N LEU A 84 2.24 -3.58 17.64
CA LEU A 84 1.45 -2.68 18.47
C LEU A 84 1.27 -3.20 19.89
N GLU A 85 1.07 -4.50 20.09
CA GLU A 85 1.03 -5.12 21.42
C GLU A 85 2.31 -4.79 22.21
N THR A 86 3.48 -4.92 21.59
CA THR A 86 4.76 -4.60 22.21
C THR A 86 4.89 -3.10 22.46
N LEU A 87 4.64 -2.25 21.45
CA LEU A 87 4.80 -0.81 21.57
C LEU A 87 3.87 -0.21 22.62
N PHE A 88 2.66 -0.71 22.74
CA PHE A 88 1.70 -0.25 23.74
C PHE A 88 2.05 -0.64 25.18
N THR A 89 3.07 -1.47 25.42
CA THR A 89 3.61 -1.65 26.76
C THR A 89 4.43 -0.44 27.23
N GLU A 90 5.08 0.25 26.31
CA GLU A 90 6.02 1.34 26.59
C GLU A 90 5.40 2.73 26.36
N GLN A 91 4.41 2.85 25.49
CA GLN A 91 3.81 4.13 25.10
C GLN A 91 2.29 4.04 24.92
N ASP A 92 1.58 5.15 25.12
CA ASP A 92 0.12 5.18 25.01
C ASP A 92 -0.37 5.50 23.60
N THR A 93 0.49 6.09 22.78
CA THR A 93 0.18 6.49 21.41
C THR A 93 1.19 5.89 20.45
N VAL A 94 0.73 5.34 19.31
CA VAL A 94 1.55 4.94 18.17
C VAL A 94 1.03 5.62 16.93
N LEU A 95 1.93 6.05 16.04
CA LEU A 95 1.58 6.68 14.76
C LEU A 95 1.77 5.68 13.61
N LEU A 96 0.68 5.39 12.88
CA LEU A 96 0.71 4.65 11.63
C LEU A 96 0.54 5.61 10.48
N THR A 97 1.46 5.61 9.50
CA THR A 97 1.36 6.49 8.34
C THR A 97 1.67 5.78 7.05
N GLY A 98 0.94 6.11 6.00
CA GLY A 98 1.18 5.57 4.66
C GLY A 98 0.09 5.86 3.65
N GLY A 99 0.29 5.29 2.47
CA GLY A 99 -0.64 5.46 1.34
C GLY A 99 -1.17 4.14 0.79
N SER A 100 -0.77 2.99 1.35
CA SER A 100 -1.23 1.68 0.89
C SER A 100 -2.59 1.37 1.50
N MET A 101 -3.62 1.59 0.72
CA MET A 101 -5.03 1.48 1.12
C MET A 101 -5.36 0.16 1.82
N MET A 102 -4.93 -0.96 1.23
CA MET A 102 -5.16 -2.30 1.80
C MET A 102 -4.45 -2.51 3.13
N TYR A 103 -3.27 -1.93 3.35
CA TYR A 103 -2.53 -2.04 4.60
C TYR A 103 -3.20 -1.25 5.71
N VAL A 104 -3.66 -0.04 5.39
CA VAL A 104 -4.42 0.79 6.34
C VAL A 104 -5.72 0.08 6.75
N ASP A 105 -6.48 -0.44 5.77
CA ASP A 105 -7.72 -1.16 6.06
C ASP A 105 -7.46 -2.46 6.85
N ALA A 106 -6.38 -3.20 6.53
CA ALA A 106 -5.99 -4.41 7.25
C ALA A 106 -5.79 -4.14 8.75
N VAL A 107 -5.06 -3.08 9.09
CA VAL A 107 -4.84 -2.72 10.51
C VAL A 107 -6.09 -2.14 11.17
N CYS A 108 -6.82 -1.26 10.48
CA CYS A 108 -7.94 -0.54 11.07
C CYS A 108 -9.23 -1.36 11.15
N LYS A 109 -9.51 -2.18 10.14
CA LYS A 109 -10.78 -2.90 9.98
C LYS A 109 -10.60 -4.42 10.06
N GLY A 110 -9.38 -4.90 9.84
CA GLY A 110 -9.10 -6.31 9.59
C GLY A 110 -9.39 -6.70 8.14
N ILE A 111 -8.80 -7.79 7.74
CA ILE A 111 -9.10 -8.44 6.47
C ILE A 111 -9.67 -9.82 6.73
N ASP A 112 -10.39 -10.33 5.74
CA ASP A 112 -10.94 -11.67 5.79
C ASP A 112 -9.82 -12.72 5.88
N ASP A 113 -10.06 -13.78 6.63
CA ASP A 113 -9.11 -14.88 6.83
C ASP A 113 -9.15 -15.82 5.61
N ILE A 114 -8.65 -15.29 4.48
CA ILE A 114 -8.55 -16.04 3.22
C ILE A 114 -7.26 -16.86 3.27
N PRO A 115 -7.32 -18.19 3.02
CA PRO A 115 -6.14 -19.04 3.03
C PRO A 115 -5.06 -18.57 2.07
N THR A 116 -3.79 -18.70 2.47
CA THR A 116 -2.67 -18.42 1.56
C THR A 116 -2.61 -19.51 0.49
N VAL A 117 -2.59 -19.08 -0.76
CA VAL A 117 -2.50 -19.99 -1.91
C VAL A 117 -1.10 -20.62 -1.95
N ASP A 118 -1.05 -21.94 -2.00
CA ASP A 118 0.19 -22.69 -2.18
C ASP A 118 0.78 -22.52 -3.59
N ALA A 119 2.08 -22.81 -3.72
CA ALA A 119 2.81 -22.59 -4.96
C ALA A 119 2.33 -23.49 -6.11
N GLU A 120 1.91 -24.72 -5.80
CA GLU A 120 1.43 -25.69 -6.79
C GLU A 120 0.10 -25.23 -7.39
N THR A 121 -0.87 -24.91 -6.57
CA THR A 121 -2.18 -24.38 -7.00
C THR A 121 -1.99 -23.13 -7.86
N ARG A 122 -1.08 -22.23 -7.45
CA ARG A 122 -0.79 -21.01 -8.21
C ARG A 122 -0.22 -21.31 -9.59
N GLN A 123 0.74 -22.22 -9.69
CA GLN A 123 1.33 -22.60 -10.98
C GLN A 123 0.29 -23.25 -11.91
N VAL A 124 -0.54 -24.14 -11.39
CA VAL A 124 -1.64 -24.76 -12.15
C VAL A 124 -2.58 -23.70 -12.70
N MET A 125 -2.99 -22.75 -11.89
CA MET A 125 -3.94 -21.71 -12.32
C MET A 125 -3.33 -20.72 -13.31
N LEU A 126 -2.05 -20.38 -13.18
CA LEU A 126 -1.33 -19.53 -14.15
C LEU A 126 -1.19 -20.25 -15.49
N HIS A 127 -0.80 -21.54 -15.48
CA HIS A 127 -0.72 -22.34 -16.70
C HIS A 127 -2.08 -22.46 -17.39
N LYS A 128 -3.14 -22.66 -16.62
CA LYS A 128 -4.51 -22.71 -17.12
C LYS A 128 -4.93 -21.37 -17.75
N TYR A 129 -4.56 -20.26 -17.15
CA TYR A 129 -4.79 -18.93 -17.72
C TYR A 129 -4.05 -18.71 -19.05
N GLU A 130 -2.79 -19.18 -19.14
CA GLU A 130 -1.99 -19.08 -20.36
C GLU A 130 -2.52 -19.93 -21.51
N THR A 131 -3.06 -21.11 -21.20
CA THR A 131 -3.52 -22.09 -22.20
C THR A 131 -4.98 -21.91 -22.60
N GLU A 132 -5.86 -21.58 -21.65
CA GLU A 132 -7.30 -21.54 -21.86
C GLU A 132 -7.87 -20.11 -21.94
N GLY A 133 -7.13 -19.12 -21.46
CA GLY A 133 -7.51 -17.71 -21.46
C GLY A 133 -8.50 -17.31 -20.36
N LEU A 134 -8.74 -16.01 -20.25
CA LEU A 134 -9.56 -15.42 -19.19
C LEU A 134 -11.04 -15.81 -19.27
N GLU A 135 -11.58 -15.91 -20.47
CA GLU A 135 -13.01 -16.22 -20.66
C GLU A 135 -13.38 -17.60 -20.10
N ARG A 136 -12.51 -18.58 -20.31
CA ARG A 136 -12.70 -19.93 -19.77
C ARG A 136 -12.66 -19.93 -18.24
N LEU A 137 -11.71 -19.22 -17.67
CA LEU A 137 -11.61 -19.07 -16.21
C LEU A 137 -12.83 -18.34 -15.62
N CYS A 138 -13.36 -17.33 -16.30
CA CYS A 138 -14.58 -16.66 -15.88
C CYS A 138 -15.80 -17.61 -15.91
N ALA A 139 -15.91 -18.46 -16.95
CA ALA A 139 -16.98 -19.45 -17.03
C ALA A 139 -16.90 -20.47 -15.89
N GLU A 140 -15.70 -20.88 -15.53
CA GLU A 140 -15.46 -21.79 -14.42
C GLU A 140 -15.76 -21.14 -13.05
N LEU A 141 -15.35 -19.89 -12.86
CA LEU A 141 -15.70 -19.12 -11.65
C LEU A 141 -17.23 -19.00 -11.49
N LYS A 142 -17.95 -18.83 -12.60
CA LYS A 142 -19.42 -18.80 -12.58
C LYS A 142 -20.04 -20.08 -12.05
N LEU A 143 -19.39 -21.23 -12.28
CA LEU A 143 -19.85 -22.54 -11.79
C LEU A 143 -19.46 -22.75 -10.32
N LEU A 144 -18.22 -22.40 -9.96
CA LEU A 144 -17.68 -22.69 -8.62
C LEU A 144 -18.12 -21.66 -7.57
N ASP A 145 -18.24 -20.38 -7.97
CA ASP A 145 -18.67 -19.28 -7.09
C ASP A 145 -19.53 -18.24 -7.85
N PRO A 146 -20.82 -18.57 -8.09
CA PRO A 146 -21.73 -17.67 -8.79
C PRO A 146 -21.91 -16.30 -8.12
N GLU A 147 -21.77 -16.23 -6.80
CA GLU A 147 -21.93 -14.98 -6.05
C GLU A 147 -20.75 -14.05 -6.31
N TYR A 148 -19.53 -14.56 -6.23
CA TYR A 148 -18.35 -13.76 -6.53
C TYR A 148 -18.28 -13.37 -8.01
N TYR A 149 -18.68 -14.27 -8.91
CA TYR A 149 -18.75 -13.99 -10.35
C TYR A 149 -19.59 -12.72 -10.66
N ARG A 150 -20.70 -12.51 -9.95
CA ARG A 150 -21.59 -11.35 -10.18
C ARG A 150 -20.98 -10.02 -9.78
N ILE A 151 -20.00 -10.01 -8.88
CA ILE A 151 -19.44 -8.78 -8.27
C ILE A 151 -17.98 -8.50 -8.66
N VAL A 152 -17.26 -9.53 -9.12
CA VAL A 152 -15.85 -9.38 -9.52
C VAL A 152 -15.74 -8.65 -10.85
N ASP A 153 -14.68 -7.84 -10.99
CA ASP A 153 -14.29 -7.32 -12.29
C ASP A 153 -13.73 -8.47 -13.15
N LEU A 154 -14.55 -8.99 -14.05
CA LEU A 154 -14.20 -10.09 -14.95
C LEU A 154 -13.08 -9.76 -15.95
N LYS A 155 -12.76 -8.46 -16.14
CA LYS A 155 -11.62 -8.02 -16.94
C LYS A 155 -10.32 -8.02 -16.14
N ASN A 156 -10.36 -8.34 -14.86
CA ASN A 156 -9.20 -8.41 -13.99
C ASN A 156 -8.76 -9.86 -13.78
N PRO A 157 -7.81 -10.39 -14.57
CA PRO A 157 -7.40 -11.80 -14.48
C PRO A 157 -6.86 -12.16 -13.09
N LYS A 158 -6.16 -11.25 -12.42
CA LYS A 158 -5.61 -11.53 -11.07
C LYS A 158 -6.70 -11.83 -10.05
N ARG A 159 -7.85 -11.15 -10.12
CA ARG A 159 -8.98 -11.39 -9.19
C ARG A 159 -9.72 -12.68 -9.52
N VAL A 160 -9.91 -12.97 -10.80
CA VAL A 160 -10.55 -14.21 -11.26
C VAL A 160 -9.69 -15.42 -10.88
N ILE A 161 -8.39 -15.37 -11.19
CA ILE A 161 -7.44 -16.43 -10.88
C ILE A 161 -7.39 -16.65 -9.36
N HIS A 162 -7.23 -15.60 -8.56
CA HIS A 162 -7.14 -15.75 -7.11
C HIS A 162 -8.39 -16.38 -6.49
N ALA A 163 -9.57 -16.03 -6.97
CA ALA A 163 -10.80 -16.67 -6.50
C ALA A 163 -10.84 -18.16 -6.85
N LEU A 164 -10.44 -18.52 -8.06
CA LEU A 164 -10.35 -19.93 -8.47
C LEU A 164 -9.28 -20.70 -7.69
N GLU A 165 -8.10 -20.11 -7.45
CA GLU A 165 -7.05 -20.69 -6.60
C GLU A 165 -7.62 -21.11 -5.25
N ILE A 166 -8.39 -20.23 -4.59
CA ILE A 166 -9.02 -20.53 -3.30
C ILE A 166 -10.08 -21.63 -3.44
N CYS A 167 -10.92 -21.57 -4.47
CA CYS A 167 -11.93 -22.60 -4.70
C CYS A 167 -11.30 -23.98 -4.89
N TYR A 168 -10.25 -24.08 -5.70
CA TYR A 168 -9.56 -25.34 -5.98
C TYR A 168 -8.83 -25.90 -4.76
N MET A 169 -8.10 -25.02 -4.06
CA MET A 169 -7.31 -25.42 -2.89
C MET A 169 -8.18 -25.87 -1.72
N THR A 170 -9.34 -25.22 -1.52
CA THR A 170 -10.14 -25.43 -0.31
C THR A 170 -11.41 -26.25 -0.53
N GLY A 171 -11.86 -26.42 -1.77
CA GLY A 171 -13.17 -26.99 -2.09
C GLY A 171 -14.36 -26.11 -1.67
N LYS A 172 -14.12 -24.88 -1.26
CA LYS A 172 -15.15 -23.91 -0.83
C LYS A 172 -15.18 -22.71 -1.78
N THR A 173 -16.31 -22.00 -1.81
CA THR A 173 -16.41 -20.75 -2.57
C THR A 173 -15.50 -19.68 -1.99
N TYR A 174 -14.91 -18.82 -2.84
CA TYR A 174 -14.17 -17.64 -2.39
C TYR A 174 -15.07 -16.70 -1.57
N THR A 175 -16.35 -16.60 -1.96
CA THR A 175 -17.37 -15.83 -1.23
C THR A 175 -17.48 -16.25 0.24
N SER A 176 -17.38 -17.55 0.54
CA SER A 176 -17.49 -18.03 1.93
C SER A 176 -16.41 -17.52 2.88
N PHE A 177 -15.25 -17.11 2.34
CA PHE A 177 -14.17 -16.50 3.11
C PHE A 177 -14.30 -14.97 3.20
N ARG A 178 -15.17 -14.35 2.39
CA ARG A 178 -15.37 -12.91 2.35
C ARG A 178 -16.47 -12.47 3.31
N THR A 179 -16.16 -12.50 4.59
CA THR A 179 -17.11 -12.11 5.64
C THR A 179 -17.34 -10.60 5.71
N GLN A 180 -16.37 -9.81 5.25
CA GLN A 180 -16.36 -8.34 5.30
C GLN A 180 -16.66 -7.78 6.70
N GLN A 181 -16.42 -8.55 7.74
CA GLN A 181 -16.67 -8.14 9.13
C GLN A 181 -15.51 -7.27 9.62
N LYS A 182 -15.86 -6.11 10.18
CA LYS A 182 -14.87 -5.26 10.86
C LYS A 182 -14.44 -5.98 12.15
N LYS A 183 -13.14 -6.31 12.21
CA LYS A 183 -12.54 -6.91 13.41
C LYS A 183 -12.37 -5.81 14.48
N GLU A 184 -12.79 -6.09 15.71
CA GLU A 184 -12.55 -5.19 16.83
C GLU A 184 -11.05 -5.11 17.16
N ARG A 185 -10.60 -3.92 17.57
CA ARG A 185 -9.22 -3.68 17.97
C ARG A 185 -9.17 -3.33 19.47
N PRO A 186 -8.19 -3.84 20.21
CA PRO A 186 -8.08 -3.57 21.64
C PRO A 186 -7.52 -2.17 21.97
N PHE A 187 -7.54 -1.25 21.00
CA PHE A 187 -7.07 0.12 21.11
C PHE A 187 -7.97 1.07 20.33
N ARG A 188 -7.95 2.34 20.72
CA ARG A 188 -8.66 3.40 19.99
C ARG A 188 -7.94 3.70 18.69
N ILE A 189 -8.69 3.93 17.62
CA ILE A 189 -8.17 4.37 16.32
C ILE A 189 -8.67 5.79 16.04
N ILE A 190 -7.72 6.69 15.73
CA ILE A 190 -8.01 8.06 15.29
C ILE A 190 -7.50 8.21 13.87
N LYS A 191 -8.39 8.47 12.91
CA LYS A 191 -8.04 8.57 11.49
C LYS A 191 -7.95 10.02 11.04
N ILE A 192 -6.78 10.42 10.59
CA ILE A 192 -6.46 11.75 10.09
C ILE A 192 -6.13 11.64 8.60
N GLY A 193 -6.98 12.21 7.76
CA GLY A 193 -6.78 12.28 6.32
C GLY A 193 -6.16 13.61 5.92
N LEU A 194 -5.14 13.59 5.07
CA LEU A 194 -4.57 14.80 4.50
C LEU A 194 -5.07 15.03 3.08
N THR A 195 -5.41 16.27 2.79
CA THR A 195 -5.83 16.71 1.46
C THR A 195 -5.20 18.05 1.11
N ARG A 196 -5.04 18.32 -0.18
CA ARG A 196 -4.64 19.60 -0.77
C ARG A 196 -5.50 19.87 -1.98
N ASP A 197 -5.51 21.09 -2.46
CA ASP A 197 -6.09 21.42 -3.74
C ASP A 197 -5.44 20.60 -4.86
N ARG A 198 -6.25 20.27 -5.86
CA ARG A 198 -5.82 19.33 -6.92
C ARG A 198 -4.60 19.83 -7.67
N GLU A 199 -4.56 21.10 -8.00
CA GLU A 199 -3.46 21.70 -8.77
C GLU A 199 -2.18 21.67 -7.95
N GLU A 200 -2.21 22.13 -6.71
CA GLU A 200 -1.09 22.07 -5.78
C GLU A 200 -0.57 20.64 -5.60
N LEU A 201 -1.46 19.68 -5.39
CA LEU A 201 -1.07 18.28 -5.24
C LEU A 201 -0.37 17.74 -6.48
N TYR A 202 -0.83 18.12 -7.68
CA TYR A 202 -0.24 17.67 -8.94
C TYR A 202 1.13 18.30 -9.21
N GLU A 203 1.30 19.56 -8.89
CA GLU A 203 2.62 20.22 -8.97
C GLU A 203 3.63 19.54 -8.04
N ARG A 204 3.23 19.27 -6.80
CA ARG A 204 4.07 18.55 -5.82
C ARG A 204 4.42 17.13 -6.28
N ILE A 205 3.47 16.41 -6.87
CA ILE A 205 3.72 15.08 -7.45
C ILE A 205 4.74 15.17 -8.58
N ASN A 206 4.58 16.13 -9.50
CA ASN A 206 5.47 16.30 -10.63
C ASN A 206 6.89 16.68 -10.16
N ARG A 207 7.01 17.66 -9.27
CA ARG A 207 8.30 18.09 -8.70
C ARG A 207 9.00 16.95 -7.96
N ARG A 208 8.25 16.14 -7.22
CA ARG A 208 8.82 14.98 -6.53
C ARG A 208 9.42 13.96 -7.51
N VAL A 209 8.82 13.75 -8.67
CA VAL A 209 9.38 12.85 -9.70
C VAL A 209 10.69 13.40 -10.26
N GLU A 210 10.77 14.72 -10.49
CA GLU A 210 12.00 15.37 -10.91
C GLU A 210 13.13 15.16 -9.88
N ILE A 211 12.83 15.38 -8.60
CA ILE A 211 13.78 15.13 -7.50
C ILE A 211 14.21 13.66 -7.46
N MET A 212 13.29 12.71 -7.66
CA MET A 212 13.66 11.28 -7.71
C MET A 212 14.65 10.98 -8.84
N ILE A 213 14.53 11.62 -10.00
CA ILE A 213 15.49 11.47 -11.10
C ILE A 213 16.83 12.09 -10.72
N GLU A 214 16.84 13.29 -10.14
CA GLU A 214 18.04 13.97 -9.64
C GLU A 214 18.76 13.13 -8.58
N ASP A 215 18.00 12.45 -7.71
CA ASP A 215 18.51 11.57 -6.65
C ASP A 215 19.00 10.20 -7.15
N GLY A 216 18.82 9.87 -8.43
CA GLY A 216 19.35 8.63 -9.04
C GLY A 216 18.34 7.51 -9.18
N LEU A 217 17.06 7.80 -9.44
CA LEU A 217 16.03 6.78 -9.71
C LEU A 217 16.42 5.88 -10.89
N GLU A 218 17.13 6.39 -11.90
CA GLU A 218 17.59 5.58 -13.04
C GLU A 218 18.56 4.49 -12.56
N GLU A 219 19.55 4.87 -11.77
CA GLU A 219 20.55 3.92 -11.23
C GLU A 219 19.91 2.90 -10.31
N GLU A 220 18.96 3.33 -9.46
CA GLU A 220 18.19 2.42 -8.61
C GLU A 220 17.37 1.42 -9.46
N ALA A 221 16.65 1.91 -10.46
CA ALA A 221 15.88 1.06 -11.38
C ALA A 221 16.77 0.08 -12.14
N ARG A 222 17.97 0.50 -12.60
CA ARG A 222 18.93 -0.32 -13.29
C ARG A 222 19.47 -1.46 -12.41
N LYS A 223 19.71 -1.20 -11.13
CA LYS A 223 20.15 -2.23 -10.16
C LYS A 223 19.11 -3.33 -9.96
N VAL A 224 17.82 -2.97 -9.90
CA VAL A 224 16.73 -3.92 -9.66
C VAL A 224 16.12 -4.48 -10.95
N TYR A 225 16.56 -4.01 -12.10
CA TYR A 225 16.06 -4.44 -13.42
C TYR A 225 16.09 -5.96 -13.66
N PRO A 226 17.11 -6.73 -13.21
CA PRO A 226 17.11 -8.19 -13.33
C PRO A 226 15.89 -8.86 -12.67
N TYR A 227 15.30 -8.19 -11.68
CA TYR A 227 14.15 -8.66 -10.90
C TYR A 227 12.80 -8.07 -11.37
N ARG A 228 12.75 -7.41 -12.52
CA ARG A 228 11.60 -6.62 -13.00
C ARG A 228 10.27 -7.37 -13.11
N ALA A 229 10.32 -8.70 -13.18
CA ALA A 229 9.12 -9.54 -13.20
C ALA A 229 8.48 -9.74 -11.82
N LEU A 230 9.19 -9.40 -10.73
CA LEU A 230 8.68 -9.58 -9.37
C LEU A 230 7.53 -8.59 -9.07
N ASN A 231 6.56 -9.06 -8.27
CA ASN A 231 5.43 -8.23 -7.86
C ASN A 231 5.83 -7.01 -7.02
N SER A 232 6.93 -7.10 -6.27
CA SER A 232 7.52 -5.98 -5.52
C SER A 232 7.83 -4.77 -6.42
N LEU A 233 8.23 -5.01 -7.67
CA LEU A 233 8.57 -4.00 -8.67
C LEU A 233 7.41 -3.60 -9.59
N ASN A 234 6.23 -4.22 -9.42
CA ASN A 234 5.02 -3.83 -10.16
C ASN A 234 4.40 -2.55 -9.57
N THR A 235 5.11 -1.45 -9.65
CA THR A 235 4.71 -0.15 -9.08
C THR A 235 5.11 1.01 -9.98
N VAL A 236 4.47 2.17 -9.79
CA VAL A 236 4.81 3.40 -10.49
C VAL A 236 6.24 3.81 -10.16
N GLY A 237 6.94 4.33 -11.14
CA GLY A 237 8.36 4.64 -11.09
C GLY A 237 9.18 3.56 -11.79
N TYR A 238 9.19 2.35 -11.23
CA TYR A 238 10.02 1.26 -11.78
C TYR A 238 9.50 0.72 -13.12
N LYS A 239 8.20 0.53 -13.27
CA LYS A 239 7.64 0.02 -14.53
C LYS A 239 7.92 0.92 -15.72
N GLU A 240 7.85 2.21 -15.51
CA GLU A 240 8.12 3.21 -16.51
C GLU A 240 9.63 3.26 -16.83
N MET A 241 10.47 3.20 -15.79
CA MET A 241 11.92 3.15 -15.96
C MET A 241 12.36 1.86 -16.67
N PHE A 242 11.71 0.72 -16.40
CA PHE A 242 12.01 -0.52 -17.13
C PHE A 242 11.72 -0.42 -18.62
N LYS A 243 10.62 0.24 -19.03
CA LYS A 243 10.33 0.50 -20.44
C LYS A 243 11.36 1.40 -21.11
N TYR A 244 11.92 2.35 -20.38
CA TYR A 244 13.05 3.13 -20.85
C TYR A 244 14.32 2.25 -20.96
N LEU A 245 14.62 1.41 -19.98
CA LEU A 245 15.76 0.51 -20.03
C LEU A 245 15.67 -0.58 -21.11
N ASP A 246 14.45 -0.99 -21.45
CA ASP A 246 14.15 -1.90 -22.59
C ASP A 246 14.30 -1.20 -23.96
N GLY A 247 14.49 0.14 -24.00
CA GLY A 247 14.57 0.91 -25.21
C GLY A 247 13.21 1.21 -25.88
N GLU A 248 12.10 0.86 -25.21
CA GLU A 248 10.75 1.15 -25.72
C GLU A 248 10.41 2.66 -25.60
N TRP A 249 10.93 3.33 -24.59
CA TRP A 249 10.65 4.73 -24.29
C TRP A 249 11.93 5.56 -24.16
N THR A 250 11.81 6.86 -24.41
CA THR A 250 12.86 7.82 -24.06
C THR A 250 12.76 8.17 -22.57
N LEU A 251 13.85 8.59 -21.95
CA LEU A 251 13.83 9.01 -20.53
C LEU A 251 12.84 10.15 -20.25
N PRO A 252 12.77 11.23 -21.05
CA PRO A 252 11.76 12.27 -20.84
C PRO A 252 10.32 11.74 -20.88
N PHE A 253 10.02 10.79 -21.79
CA PHE A 253 8.70 10.18 -21.87
C PHE A 253 8.41 9.29 -20.67
N ALA A 254 9.39 8.52 -20.19
CA ALA A 254 9.25 7.72 -18.97
C ALA A 254 8.94 8.62 -17.76
N ILE A 255 9.64 9.76 -17.61
CA ILE A 255 9.40 10.74 -16.55
C ILE A 255 7.96 11.29 -16.61
N GLU A 256 7.52 11.71 -17.81
CA GLU A 256 6.13 12.17 -18.00
C GLU A 256 5.11 11.11 -17.58
N LYS A 257 5.37 9.83 -17.92
CA LYS A 257 4.50 8.71 -17.54
C LYS A 257 4.51 8.42 -16.05
N ILE A 258 5.65 8.54 -15.38
CA ILE A 258 5.73 8.43 -13.92
C ILE A 258 4.88 9.52 -13.26
N GLN A 259 5.01 10.77 -13.70
CA GLN A 259 4.19 11.89 -13.20
C GLN A 259 2.70 11.63 -13.45
N GLN A 260 2.31 11.23 -14.66
CA GLN A 260 0.93 10.91 -15.00
C GLN A 260 0.35 9.78 -14.14
N ASN A 261 1.08 8.67 -14.01
CA ASN A 261 0.64 7.49 -13.26
C ASN A 261 0.62 7.76 -11.75
N SER A 262 1.52 8.59 -11.22
CA SER A 262 1.50 9.05 -9.83
C SER A 262 0.25 9.91 -9.54
N ARG A 263 -0.16 10.80 -10.46
CA ARG A 263 -1.42 11.55 -10.34
C ARG A 263 -2.65 10.64 -10.41
N ILE A 264 -2.62 9.60 -11.26
CA ILE A 264 -3.69 8.60 -11.31
C ILE A 264 -3.75 7.82 -9.99
N TYR A 265 -2.61 7.42 -9.46
CA TYR A 265 -2.53 6.70 -8.19
C TYR A 265 -3.05 7.55 -7.02
N SER A 266 -2.68 8.83 -6.96
CA SER A 266 -3.18 9.75 -5.92
C SER A 266 -4.71 9.86 -5.93
N ARG A 267 -5.34 9.90 -7.12
CA ARG A 267 -6.81 9.88 -7.24
C ARG A 267 -7.42 8.58 -6.75
N LYS A 268 -6.80 7.43 -7.05
CA LYS A 268 -7.26 6.11 -6.54
C LYS A 268 -7.21 6.06 -5.03
N GLN A 269 -6.14 6.58 -4.41
CA GLN A 269 -6.01 6.69 -2.96
C GLN A 269 -7.12 7.55 -2.36
N MET A 270 -7.37 8.75 -2.92
CA MET A 270 -8.44 9.63 -2.45
C MET A 270 -9.83 9.01 -2.60
N THR A 271 -10.11 8.36 -3.74
CA THR A 271 -11.39 7.66 -3.97
C THR A 271 -11.59 6.53 -2.95
N TRP A 272 -10.52 5.85 -2.57
CA TRP A 272 -10.59 4.78 -1.57
C TRP A 272 -10.85 5.34 -0.17
N PHE A 273 -10.00 6.25 0.28
CA PHE A 273 -10.07 6.78 1.64
C PHE A 273 -11.35 7.60 1.90
N ARG A 274 -11.90 8.29 0.90
CA ARG A 274 -13.15 9.04 1.04
C ARG A 274 -14.39 8.18 1.31
N LYS A 275 -14.31 6.87 1.15
CA LYS A 275 -15.38 5.93 1.52
C LYS A 275 -15.46 5.67 3.02
N ASP A 276 -14.43 6.04 3.76
CA ASP A 276 -14.36 5.85 5.21
C ASP A 276 -14.75 7.15 5.90
N GLU A 277 -15.98 7.17 6.43
CA GLU A 277 -16.57 8.34 7.09
C GLU A 277 -15.91 8.65 8.45
N GLU A 278 -15.14 7.71 9.03
CA GLU A 278 -14.41 7.94 10.27
C GLU A 278 -13.17 8.82 10.06
N ILE A 279 -12.77 9.10 8.81
CA ILE A 279 -11.61 9.92 8.50
C ILE A 279 -11.96 11.40 8.58
N ARG A 280 -11.28 12.14 9.46
CA ARG A 280 -11.33 13.59 9.45
C ARG A 280 -10.23 14.17 8.57
N TRP A 281 -10.64 15.04 7.65
CA TRP A 281 -9.77 15.60 6.63
C TRP A 281 -9.21 16.96 7.04
N PHE A 282 -7.90 17.16 6.80
CA PHE A 282 -7.17 18.39 7.11
C PHE A 282 -6.23 18.75 5.96
N HIS A 283 -5.92 20.04 5.86
CA HIS A 283 -4.74 20.47 5.13
C HIS A 283 -3.48 20.21 5.97
N PRO A 284 -2.33 19.82 5.38
CA PRO A 284 -1.11 19.52 6.17
C PRO A 284 -0.58 20.68 7.02
N GLU A 285 -0.95 21.92 6.71
CA GLU A 285 -0.58 23.12 7.48
C GLU A 285 -1.46 23.35 8.71
N GLN A 286 -2.58 22.64 8.83
CA GLN A 286 -3.48 22.69 9.99
C GLN A 286 -2.97 21.81 11.14
N GLU A 287 -1.70 21.93 11.49
CA GLU A 287 -1.07 21.09 12.50
C GLU A 287 -1.70 21.25 13.87
N THR A 288 -2.04 22.47 14.27
CA THR A 288 -2.70 22.75 15.55
C THR A 288 -4.04 22.03 15.66
N GLU A 289 -4.86 22.07 14.62
CA GLU A 289 -6.17 21.40 14.58
C GLU A 289 -6.01 19.88 14.53
N ILE A 290 -4.98 19.39 13.83
CA ILE A 290 -4.63 17.98 13.78
C ILE A 290 -4.24 17.47 15.16
N LEU A 291 -3.37 18.18 15.88
CA LEU A 291 -2.98 17.85 17.24
C LEU A 291 -4.17 17.88 18.20
N ALA A 292 -5.02 18.91 18.11
CA ALA A 292 -6.23 19.00 18.91
C ALA A 292 -7.20 17.83 18.64
N TYR A 293 -7.34 17.41 17.38
CA TYR A 293 -8.17 16.25 17.01
C TYR A 293 -7.54 14.93 17.45
N GLY A 294 -6.23 14.77 17.33
CA GLY A 294 -5.48 13.62 17.81
C GLY A 294 -5.63 13.36 19.33
N GLY A 295 -5.97 14.40 20.06
CA GLY A 295 -6.55 14.44 21.43
C GLY A 295 -6.07 13.37 22.40
N VAL A 296 -4.76 13.16 22.48
CA VAL A 296 -4.15 12.41 23.56
C VAL A 296 -3.71 13.46 24.60
N LYS A 297 -4.58 13.68 25.60
CA LYS A 297 -4.17 14.40 26.81
C LYS A 297 -3.34 13.50 27.67
#